data_9e1351620ab0a0ecaafc4e45a0c83376
#
_entry.id   9e1351620ab0a0ecaafc4e45a0c83376
#
_cell.length_a   1.000
_cell.length_b   1.000
_cell.length_c   1.000
_cell.angle_alpha   90.00
_cell.angle_beta   90.00
_cell.angle_gamma   90.00
#
_symmetry.space_group_name_H-M   'P 1'
#
loop_
_entity.id
_entity.type
_entity.pdbx_description
1 polymer ?
#
loop_
_entity_poly.entity_id
_entity_poly.type
_entity_poly.pdbx_seq_one_letter_code
_entity_poly.pdbx_strand_id
1 'polypeptide(L)'
;FYRVVEQMKERLKANAIPIQLPIGAEDTFRGIIDLMNMESDIYYDDLGKDMRVEPIPADMQEKAEEYHQAMVEAICETDEALLEKFLSDEEISVNELKAALRKATINNEIVPMLCGTAYRNKGVQKLLDAIIEYMPAPTDIPPIEGVDLDGNEIERHSSDDEPFAALAFKIMADPFVGKLAYFRVYSGTCKSGSYVLNATKDKKERVGRILQMHANKRQELDIVYSGDIAAAVGFKFTTTGDTICDEQHPVILESMEFPEPVIELAIAVSYTHLRAH
;
A
#
# COMPACT_ATOMS: atom_id res chain seq x y z
N PHE A 1 -18.07 -12.05 -7.35
CA PHE A 1 -17.86 -10.63 -7.21
C PHE A 1 -18.94 -10.00 -6.32
N TYR A 2 -20.20 -9.92 -6.73
CA TYR A 2 -21.29 -9.21 -6.04
C TYR A 2 -21.47 -9.62 -4.57
N ARG A 3 -21.43 -10.94 -4.27
CA ARG A 3 -21.47 -11.42 -2.87
C ARG A 3 -20.32 -10.88 -2.01
N VAL A 4 -19.14 -10.65 -2.60
CA VAL A 4 -18.00 -10.09 -1.87
C VAL A 4 -18.24 -8.61 -1.56
N VAL A 5 -18.82 -7.85 -2.51
CA VAL A 5 -19.22 -6.45 -2.27
C VAL A 5 -20.18 -6.35 -1.09
N GLU A 6 -21.23 -7.18 -1.07
CA GLU A 6 -22.17 -7.25 0.04
C GLU A 6 -21.48 -7.60 1.37
N GLN A 7 -20.62 -8.60 1.36
CA GLN A 7 -19.87 -8.99 2.57
C GLN A 7 -18.96 -7.88 3.10
N MET A 8 -18.35 -7.07 2.23
CA MET A 8 -17.55 -5.92 2.66
C MET A 8 -18.42 -4.86 3.35
N LYS A 9 -19.59 -4.58 2.79
CA LYS A 9 -20.55 -3.65 3.39
C LYS A 9 -21.11 -4.19 4.72
N GLU A 10 -21.57 -5.44 4.74
CA GLU A 10 -22.24 -6.02 5.91
C GLU A 10 -21.29 -6.35 7.07
N ARG A 11 -20.16 -7.02 6.77
CA ARG A 11 -19.26 -7.57 7.80
C ARG A 11 -18.16 -6.58 8.21
N LEU A 12 -17.59 -5.86 7.25
CA LEU A 12 -16.50 -4.92 7.51
C LEU A 12 -17.01 -3.49 7.72
N LYS A 13 -18.30 -3.23 7.43
CA LYS A 13 -18.90 -1.87 7.46
C LYS A 13 -18.14 -0.87 6.58
N ALA A 14 -17.45 -1.38 5.54
CA ALA A 14 -16.73 -0.57 4.61
C ALA A 14 -17.68 0.05 3.57
N ASN A 15 -17.48 1.31 3.23
CA ASN A 15 -18.15 1.95 2.11
C ASN A 15 -17.50 1.48 0.79
N ALA A 16 -17.78 0.21 0.43
CA ALA A 16 -17.18 -0.47 -0.70
C ALA A 16 -17.96 -0.16 -1.97
N ILE A 17 -17.31 0.54 -2.89
CA ILE A 17 -17.90 1.01 -4.16
C ILE A 17 -17.21 0.31 -5.33
N PRO A 18 -17.94 -0.51 -6.11
CA PRO A 18 -17.42 -1.07 -7.34
C PRO A 18 -17.11 0.04 -8.36
N ILE A 19 -15.89 0.08 -8.85
CA ILE A 19 -15.49 0.93 -9.99
C ILE A 19 -15.31 0.11 -11.26
N GLN A 20 -15.45 -1.21 -11.13
CA GLN A 20 -15.40 -2.17 -12.23
C GLN A 20 -16.42 -3.29 -12.03
N LEU A 21 -16.92 -3.85 -13.13
CA LEU A 21 -17.74 -5.07 -13.09
C LEU A 21 -17.09 -6.19 -13.92
N PRO A 22 -17.18 -7.45 -13.46
CA PRO A 22 -16.66 -8.59 -14.22
C PRO A 22 -17.57 -8.96 -15.37
N ILE A 23 -16.98 -9.26 -16.53
CA ILE A 23 -17.66 -9.86 -17.68
C ILE A 23 -17.40 -11.37 -17.64
N GLY A 24 -18.40 -12.13 -17.24
CA GLY A 24 -18.29 -13.56 -16.96
C GLY A 24 -17.80 -13.86 -15.54
N ALA A 25 -17.65 -15.15 -15.23
CA ALA A 25 -17.19 -15.62 -13.92
C ALA A 25 -16.38 -16.90 -14.08
N GLU A 26 -15.42 -17.14 -13.20
CA GLU A 26 -14.58 -18.33 -13.19
C GLU A 26 -13.94 -18.59 -14.57
N ASP A 27 -14.22 -19.72 -15.22
CA ASP A 27 -13.67 -20.05 -16.52
C ASP A 27 -14.24 -19.22 -17.67
N THR A 28 -15.38 -18.58 -17.48
CA THR A 28 -16.02 -17.69 -18.48
C THR A 28 -15.57 -16.22 -18.32
N PHE A 29 -14.73 -15.91 -17.35
CA PHE A 29 -14.21 -14.56 -17.16
C PHE A 29 -13.37 -14.12 -18.36
N ARG A 30 -13.87 -13.14 -19.11
CA ARG A 30 -13.25 -12.65 -20.34
C ARG A 30 -12.86 -11.18 -20.32
N GLY A 31 -13.32 -10.43 -19.34
CA GLY A 31 -13.03 -8.98 -19.31
C GLY A 31 -13.64 -8.29 -18.11
N ILE A 32 -13.49 -6.99 -18.10
CA ILE A 32 -14.02 -6.09 -17.09
C ILE A 32 -14.73 -4.91 -17.75
N ILE A 33 -15.77 -4.40 -17.11
CA ILE A 33 -16.39 -3.12 -17.45
C ILE A 33 -15.72 -2.07 -16.54
N ASP A 34 -15.20 -1.04 -17.14
CA ASP A 34 -14.73 0.17 -16.47
C ASP A 34 -15.94 1.11 -16.28
N LEU A 35 -16.42 1.24 -15.05
CA LEU A 35 -17.59 2.07 -14.75
C LEU A 35 -17.25 3.58 -14.82
N MET A 36 -15.98 3.94 -14.67
CA MET A 36 -15.59 5.34 -14.74
C MET A 36 -15.67 5.90 -16.17
N ASN A 37 -15.24 5.12 -17.15
CA ASN A 37 -15.23 5.49 -18.56
C ASN A 37 -16.40 4.92 -19.35
N MET A 38 -17.20 4.03 -18.76
CA MET A 38 -18.30 3.32 -19.41
C MET A 38 -17.89 2.57 -20.67
N GLU A 39 -16.79 1.81 -20.55
CA GLU A 39 -16.23 0.97 -21.61
C GLU A 39 -15.86 -0.41 -21.05
N SER A 40 -15.50 -1.35 -21.91
CA SER A 40 -15.08 -2.68 -21.50
C SER A 40 -13.70 -3.04 -21.97
N ASP A 41 -12.90 -3.67 -21.10
CA ASP A 41 -11.59 -4.25 -21.41
C ASP A 41 -11.76 -5.74 -21.62
N ILE A 42 -11.67 -6.20 -22.87
CA ILE A 42 -11.87 -7.60 -23.26
C ILE A 42 -10.50 -8.25 -23.51
N TYR A 43 -10.29 -9.42 -22.93
CA TYR A 43 -9.07 -10.21 -23.10
C TYR A 43 -9.30 -11.33 -24.10
N TYR A 44 -8.48 -11.36 -25.17
CA TYR A 44 -8.55 -12.32 -26.27
C TYR A 44 -7.58 -13.48 -26.13
N ASP A 45 -6.73 -13.47 -25.11
CA ASP A 45 -5.78 -14.53 -24.81
C ASP A 45 -5.88 -15.01 -23.35
N ASP A 46 -5.32 -16.19 -23.08
CA ASP A 46 -5.34 -16.77 -21.72
C ASP A 46 -4.26 -16.19 -20.77
N LEU A 47 -3.33 -15.40 -21.30
CA LEU A 47 -2.23 -14.81 -20.53
C LEU A 47 -2.42 -13.32 -20.22
N GLY A 48 -3.56 -12.74 -20.61
CA GLY A 48 -3.89 -11.33 -20.35
C GLY A 48 -2.99 -10.32 -21.06
N LYS A 49 -2.45 -10.67 -22.24
CA LYS A 49 -1.56 -9.83 -23.06
C LYS A 49 -2.30 -9.07 -24.16
N ASP A 50 -3.30 -9.70 -24.80
CA ASP A 50 -4.15 -9.08 -25.82
C ASP A 50 -5.42 -8.56 -25.16
N MET A 51 -5.35 -7.34 -24.66
CA MET A 51 -6.48 -6.60 -24.09
C MET A 51 -6.94 -5.52 -25.08
N ARG A 52 -8.24 -5.44 -25.33
CA ARG A 52 -8.83 -4.43 -26.22
C ARG A 52 -9.97 -3.72 -25.52
N VAL A 53 -10.01 -2.41 -25.73
CA VAL A 53 -11.13 -1.58 -25.28
C VAL A 53 -12.26 -1.68 -26.27
N GLU A 54 -13.45 -2.03 -25.81
CA GLU A 54 -14.64 -2.25 -26.60
C GLU A 54 -15.88 -1.64 -25.93
N PRO A 55 -16.97 -1.42 -26.66
CA PRO A 55 -18.24 -1.05 -26.05
C PRO A 55 -18.72 -2.11 -25.05
N ILE A 56 -19.47 -1.68 -24.04
CA ILE A 56 -20.06 -2.58 -23.06
C ILE A 56 -20.99 -3.58 -23.76
N PRO A 57 -20.90 -4.90 -23.46
CA PRO A 57 -21.81 -5.89 -24.00
C PRO A 57 -23.29 -5.51 -23.73
N ALA A 58 -24.13 -5.67 -24.76
CA ALA A 58 -25.53 -5.22 -24.71
C ALA A 58 -26.35 -5.87 -23.56
N ASP A 59 -26.01 -7.10 -23.18
CA ASP A 59 -26.63 -7.83 -22.06
C ASP A 59 -26.17 -7.32 -20.68
N MET A 60 -25.16 -6.47 -20.63
CA MET A 60 -24.65 -5.88 -19.39
C MET A 60 -24.83 -4.35 -19.32
N GLN A 61 -25.36 -3.73 -20.36
CA GLN A 61 -25.48 -2.28 -20.47
C GLN A 61 -26.32 -1.68 -19.31
N GLU A 62 -27.52 -2.20 -19.10
CA GLU A 62 -28.43 -1.74 -18.04
C GLU A 62 -27.79 -1.84 -16.65
N LYS A 63 -27.11 -2.97 -16.41
CA LYS A 63 -26.42 -3.19 -15.15
C LYS A 63 -25.21 -2.26 -14.97
N ALA A 64 -24.46 -1.98 -16.03
CA ALA A 64 -23.35 -1.06 -15.99
C ALA A 64 -23.83 0.37 -15.70
N GLU A 65 -24.94 0.78 -16.29
CA GLU A 65 -25.55 2.09 -16.04
C GLU A 65 -26.03 2.23 -14.59
N GLU A 66 -26.71 1.20 -14.04
CA GLU A 66 -27.10 1.17 -12.62
C GLU A 66 -25.91 1.34 -11.67
N TYR A 67 -24.83 0.56 -11.90
CA TYR A 67 -23.65 0.62 -11.05
C TYR A 67 -22.84 1.90 -11.27
N HIS A 68 -22.78 2.44 -12.49
CA HIS A 68 -22.19 3.73 -12.77
C HIS A 68 -22.89 4.85 -12.00
N GLN A 69 -24.22 4.91 -12.08
CA GLN A 69 -25.01 5.91 -11.37
C GLN A 69 -24.79 5.82 -9.84
N ALA A 70 -24.85 4.61 -9.28
CA ALA A 70 -24.60 4.40 -7.85
C ALA A 70 -23.16 4.79 -7.45
N MET A 71 -22.18 4.55 -8.31
CA MET A 71 -20.78 4.97 -8.10
C MET A 71 -20.65 6.50 -8.11
N VAL A 72 -21.25 7.17 -9.11
CA VAL A 72 -21.23 8.64 -9.23
C VAL A 72 -21.89 9.29 -8.01
N GLU A 73 -23.07 8.80 -7.60
CA GLU A 73 -23.78 9.28 -6.42
C GLU A 73 -22.91 9.17 -5.17
N ALA A 74 -22.31 7.99 -4.91
CA ALA A 74 -21.46 7.75 -3.75
C ALA A 74 -20.18 8.63 -3.75
N ILE A 75 -19.63 8.91 -4.91
CA ILE A 75 -18.47 9.83 -5.03
C ILE A 75 -18.91 11.28 -4.75
N CYS A 76 -20.03 11.71 -5.32
CA CYS A 76 -20.53 13.07 -5.13
C CYS A 76 -20.92 13.36 -3.67
N GLU A 77 -21.40 12.37 -2.93
CA GLU A 77 -21.70 12.51 -1.49
C GLU A 77 -20.46 12.88 -0.64
N THR A 78 -19.25 12.65 -1.14
CA THR A 78 -18.01 12.97 -0.42
C THR A 78 -17.45 14.38 -0.75
N ASP A 79 -18.04 15.10 -1.70
CA ASP A 79 -17.57 16.42 -2.12
C ASP A 79 -18.76 17.37 -2.39
N GLU A 80 -18.86 18.43 -1.57
CA GLU A 80 -20.00 19.36 -1.62
C GLU A 80 -20.21 20.00 -3.01
N ALA A 81 -19.11 20.33 -3.71
CA ALA A 81 -19.22 20.96 -5.04
C ALA A 81 -19.72 19.99 -6.11
N LEU A 82 -19.30 18.72 -6.02
CA LEU A 82 -19.80 17.67 -6.92
C LEU A 82 -21.23 17.27 -6.59
N LEU A 83 -21.60 17.27 -5.32
CA LEU A 83 -22.98 17.00 -4.91
C LEU A 83 -23.94 18.07 -5.44
N GLU A 84 -23.56 19.35 -5.39
CA GLU A 84 -24.34 20.44 -5.96
C GLU A 84 -24.54 20.27 -7.48
N LYS A 85 -23.48 19.93 -8.23
CA LYS A 85 -23.56 19.64 -9.66
C LYS A 85 -24.47 18.44 -9.94
N PHE A 86 -24.32 17.35 -9.19
CA PHE A 86 -25.11 16.14 -9.34
C PHE A 86 -26.61 16.42 -9.12
N LEU A 87 -26.97 17.19 -8.08
CA LEU A 87 -28.35 17.57 -7.78
C LEU A 87 -28.93 18.56 -8.79
N SER A 88 -28.07 19.33 -9.47
CA SER A 88 -28.47 20.29 -10.50
C SER A 88 -28.51 19.72 -11.92
N ASP A 89 -28.27 18.40 -12.07
CA ASP A 89 -28.16 17.72 -13.38
C ASP A 89 -27.06 18.34 -14.28
N GLU A 90 -26.00 18.89 -13.68
CA GLU A 90 -24.86 19.40 -14.41
C GLU A 90 -23.89 18.28 -14.78
N GLU A 91 -23.21 18.43 -15.93
CA GLU A 91 -22.23 17.45 -16.38
C GLU A 91 -21.01 17.41 -15.45
N ILE A 92 -20.69 16.22 -14.94
CA ILE A 92 -19.50 15.95 -14.14
C ILE A 92 -18.48 15.20 -15.00
N SER A 93 -17.32 15.75 -15.19
CA SER A 93 -16.28 15.10 -15.98
C SER A 93 -15.64 13.90 -15.24
N VAL A 94 -15.12 12.93 -16.01
CA VAL A 94 -14.40 11.78 -15.48
C VAL A 94 -13.21 12.21 -14.60
N ASN A 95 -12.54 13.30 -14.96
CA ASN A 95 -11.41 13.81 -14.18
C ASN A 95 -11.83 14.35 -12.80
N GLU A 96 -12.97 15.01 -12.71
CA GLU A 96 -13.54 15.48 -11.45
C GLU A 96 -13.92 14.28 -10.55
N LEU A 97 -14.58 13.27 -11.13
CA LEU A 97 -14.93 12.03 -10.42
C LEU A 97 -13.67 11.30 -9.90
N LYS A 98 -12.64 11.17 -10.74
CA LYS A 98 -11.36 10.54 -10.34
C LYS A 98 -10.67 11.31 -9.21
N ALA A 99 -10.65 12.63 -9.28
CA ALA A 99 -10.05 13.48 -8.24
C ALA A 99 -10.78 13.35 -6.90
N ALA A 100 -12.12 13.35 -6.93
CA ALA A 100 -12.95 13.18 -5.74
C ALA A 100 -12.80 11.75 -5.16
N LEU A 101 -12.83 10.72 -6.01
CA LEU A 101 -12.62 9.33 -5.57
C LEU A 101 -11.25 9.14 -4.93
N ARG A 102 -10.18 9.76 -5.49
CA ARG A 102 -8.85 9.75 -4.87
C ARG A 102 -8.88 10.36 -3.48
N LYS A 103 -9.46 11.55 -3.34
CA LYS A 103 -9.59 12.26 -2.05
C LYS A 103 -10.36 11.41 -1.02
N ALA A 104 -11.50 10.86 -1.41
CA ALA A 104 -12.32 10.00 -0.56
C ALA A 104 -11.60 8.69 -0.17
N THR A 105 -10.80 8.13 -1.08
CA THR A 105 -9.99 6.93 -0.80
C THR A 105 -8.87 7.24 0.19
N ILE A 106 -8.16 8.35 0.05
CA ILE A 106 -7.10 8.80 0.96
C ILE A 106 -7.67 9.05 2.37
N ASN A 107 -8.87 9.64 2.44
CA ASN A 107 -9.56 9.89 3.70
C ASN A 107 -10.24 8.65 4.31
N ASN A 108 -10.18 7.49 3.66
CA ASN A 108 -10.89 6.26 4.04
C ASN A 108 -12.42 6.39 4.05
N GLU A 109 -12.99 7.29 3.27
CA GLU A 109 -14.44 7.48 3.13
C GLU A 109 -15.03 6.50 2.13
N ILE A 110 -14.29 6.15 1.07
CA ILE A 110 -14.65 5.15 0.05
C ILE A 110 -13.55 4.11 -0.10
N VAL A 111 -13.94 2.87 -0.29
CA VAL A 111 -13.05 1.76 -0.68
C VAL A 111 -13.38 1.34 -2.12
N PRO A 112 -12.57 1.76 -3.12
CA PRO A 112 -12.80 1.38 -4.51
C PRO A 112 -12.61 -0.13 -4.70
N MET A 113 -13.58 -0.78 -5.33
CA MET A 113 -13.53 -2.21 -5.60
C MET A 113 -13.29 -2.49 -7.07
N LEU A 114 -12.30 -3.32 -7.31
CA LEU A 114 -11.92 -3.80 -8.63
C LEU A 114 -12.13 -5.32 -8.75
N CYS A 115 -12.04 -5.83 -9.96
CA CYS A 115 -12.12 -7.26 -10.23
C CYS A 115 -11.07 -7.71 -11.24
N GLY A 116 -10.69 -8.99 -11.17
CA GLY A 116 -9.72 -9.57 -12.08
C GLY A 116 -9.38 -11.01 -11.73
N THR A 117 -8.53 -11.63 -12.55
CA THR A 117 -7.93 -12.93 -12.25
C THR A 117 -6.41 -12.84 -12.38
N ALA A 118 -5.73 -12.74 -11.22
CA ALA A 118 -4.27 -12.61 -11.14
C ALA A 118 -3.54 -13.80 -11.77
N TYR A 119 -4.08 -15.01 -11.62
CA TYR A 119 -3.49 -16.23 -12.18
C TYR A 119 -3.40 -16.21 -13.71
N ARG A 120 -4.38 -15.58 -14.38
CA ARG A 120 -4.40 -15.39 -15.84
C ARG A 120 -3.97 -13.99 -16.27
N ASN A 121 -3.45 -13.18 -15.36
CA ASN A 121 -3.02 -11.80 -15.60
C ASN A 121 -4.09 -10.90 -16.27
N LYS A 122 -5.38 -11.17 -16.03
CA LYS A 122 -6.49 -10.36 -16.56
C LYS A 122 -6.99 -9.40 -15.45
N GLY A 123 -7.02 -8.10 -15.74
CA GLY A 123 -7.37 -7.04 -14.78
C GLY A 123 -6.21 -6.52 -13.93
N VAL A 124 -5.01 -7.12 -14.02
CA VAL A 124 -3.85 -6.70 -13.21
C VAL A 124 -3.35 -5.32 -13.64
N GLN A 125 -3.35 -5.02 -14.94
CA GLN A 125 -2.95 -3.73 -15.47
C GLN A 125 -3.83 -2.61 -14.90
N LYS A 126 -5.14 -2.78 -14.95
CA LYS A 126 -6.12 -1.81 -14.41
C LYS A 126 -6.04 -1.69 -12.88
N LEU A 127 -5.67 -2.75 -12.17
CA LEU A 127 -5.40 -2.68 -10.73
C LEU A 127 -4.17 -1.82 -10.44
N LEU A 128 -3.09 -1.97 -11.22
CA LEU A 128 -1.89 -1.15 -11.06
C LEU A 128 -2.17 0.33 -11.37
N ASP A 129 -2.94 0.60 -12.41
CA ASP A 129 -3.39 1.96 -12.75
C ASP A 129 -4.22 2.56 -11.60
N ALA A 130 -5.16 1.81 -11.05
CA ALA A 130 -6.00 2.26 -9.94
C ALA A 130 -5.20 2.51 -8.65
N ILE A 131 -4.13 1.74 -8.39
CA ILE A 131 -3.22 2.01 -7.27
C ILE A 131 -2.56 3.38 -7.46
N ILE A 132 -2.08 3.69 -8.66
CA ILE A 132 -1.45 4.99 -8.98
C ILE A 132 -2.48 6.12 -8.91
N GLU A 133 -3.70 5.89 -9.40
CA GLU A 133 -4.74 6.91 -9.48
C GLU A 133 -5.37 7.22 -8.11
N TYR A 134 -5.59 6.22 -7.24
CA TYR A 134 -6.42 6.38 -6.04
C TYR A 134 -5.70 6.20 -4.72
N MET A 135 -4.57 5.48 -4.67
CA MET A 135 -3.85 5.30 -3.40
C MET A 135 -2.97 6.50 -3.05
N PRO A 136 -2.78 6.81 -1.75
CA PRO A 136 -1.94 7.91 -1.34
C PRO A 136 -0.46 7.66 -1.67
N ALA A 137 0.22 8.67 -2.19
CA ALA A 137 1.68 8.71 -2.18
C ALA A 137 2.18 9.16 -0.79
N PRO A 138 3.45 8.93 -0.44
CA PRO A 138 4.01 9.41 0.83
C PRO A 138 3.85 10.92 1.07
N THR A 139 3.74 11.70 -0.01
CA THR A 139 3.53 13.15 0.02
C THR A 139 2.07 13.58 0.20
N ASP A 140 1.12 12.65 0.06
CA ASP A 140 -0.32 12.94 0.22
C ASP A 140 -0.79 12.78 1.67
N ILE A 141 0.05 12.18 2.52
CA ILE A 141 -0.28 11.92 3.93
C ILE A 141 0.40 12.97 4.84
N PRO A 142 -0.17 13.22 6.03
CA PRO A 142 0.46 14.11 7.01
C PRO A 142 1.90 13.68 7.36
N PRO A 143 2.75 14.62 7.82
CA PRO A 143 4.06 14.28 8.37
C PRO A 143 3.95 13.21 9.44
N ILE A 144 4.97 12.36 9.57
CA ILE A 144 5.00 11.39 10.66
C ILE A 144 5.43 12.08 11.95
N GLU A 145 4.67 11.82 13.01
CA GLU A 145 4.97 12.28 14.34
C GLU A 145 5.98 11.35 15.03
N GLY A 146 6.78 11.92 15.90
CA GLY A 146 7.75 11.20 16.71
C GLY A 146 8.20 12.05 17.87
N VAL A 147 9.11 11.53 18.68
CA VAL A 147 9.70 12.25 19.81
C VAL A 147 11.22 12.29 19.66
N ASP A 148 11.85 13.38 20.07
CA ASP A 148 13.30 13.43 20.20
C ASP A 148 13.78 12.66 21.44
N LEU A 149 15.10 12.63 21.68
CA LEU A 149 15.67 11.92 22.84
C LEU A 149 15.33 12.61 24.18
N ASP A 150 14.87 13.85 24.16
CA ASP A 150 14.46 14.63 25.34
C ASP A 150 12.96 14.51 25.60
N GLY A 151 12.21 13.82 24.70
CA GLY A 151 10.77 13.57 24.81
C GLY A 151 9.90 14.70 24.22
N ASN A 152 10.49 15.63 23.45
CA ASN A 152 9.70 16.65 22.75
C ASN A 152 9.10 16.06 21.47
N GLU A 153 7.86 16.43 21.15
CA GLU A 153 7.20 16.07 19.92
C GLU A 153 7.88 16.76 18.73
N ILE A 154 8.17 15.98 17.70
CA ILE A 154 8.75 16.46 16.45
C ILE A 154 8.07 15.76 15.26
N GLU A 155 8.02 16.44 14.13
CA GLU A 155 7.46 15.91 12.89
C GLU A 155 8.58 15.67 11.88
N ARG A 156 8.36 14.70 10.97
CA ARG A 156 9.19 14.45 9.79
C ARG A 156 8.33 14.43 8.56
N HIS A 157 8.65 15.32 7.62
CA HIS A 157 7.99 15.37 6.32
C HIS A 157 8.57 14.34 5.36
N SER A 158 7.75 13.83 4.46
CA SER A 158 8.21 12.94 3.39
C SER A 158 8.97 13.74 2.33
N SER A 159 10.25 13.98 2.58
CA SER A 159 11.18 14.71 1.73
C SER A 159 12.58 14.12 1.83
N ASP A 160 13.31 14.10 0.70
CA ASP A 160 14.71 13.65 0.65
C ASP A 160 15.69 14.63 1.32
N ASP A 161 15.29 15.90 1.45
CA ASP A 161 16.09 16.97 2.06
C ASP A 161 15.99 17.00 3.60
N GLU A 162 15.05 16.25 4.16
CA GLU A 162 14.89 16.09 5.61
C GLU A 162 15.97 15.16 6.20
N PRO A 163 16.25 15.23 7.51
CA PRO A 163 17.07 14.23 8.18
C PRO A 163 16.50 12.81 8.02
N PHE A 164 17.39 11.84 7.80
CA PHE A 164 16.96 10.45 7.63
C PHE A 164 16.24 9.91 8.85
N ALA A 165 15.06 9.34 8.63
CA ALA A 165 14.32 8.56 9.62
C ALA A 165 13.56 7.42 8.95
N ALA A 166 13.65 6.23 9.53
CA ALA A 166 13.03 5.01 9.03
C ALA A 166 12.63 4.09 10.18
N LEU A 167 11.59 3.29 9.95
CA LEU A 167 11.10 2.28 10.89
C LEU A 167 11.42 0.88 10.39
N ALA A 168 12.10 0.08 11.20
CA ALA A 168 12.32 -1.33 10.95
C ALA A 168 11.06 -2.13 11.31
N PHE A 169 10.29 -2.58 10.31
CA PHE A 169 8.98 -3.21 10.55
C PHE A 169 9.00 -4.74 10.47
N LYS A 170 10.08 -5.35 9.95
CA LYS A 170 10.19 -6.81 9.84
C LYS A 170 11.64 -7.25 9.85
N ILE A 171 11.94 -8.28 10.66
CA ILE A 171 13.24 -8.97 10.64
C ILE A 171 13.04 -10.36 10.05
N MET A 172 13.91 -10.75 9.13
CA MET A 172 13.92 -12.08 8.52
C MET A 172 15.33 -12.67 8.55
N ALA A 173 15.42 -13.97 8.83
CA ALA A 173 16.66 -14.70 8.66
C ALA A 173 16.76 -15.24 7.23
N ASP A 174 17.84 -14.91 6.55
CA ASP A 174 18.13 -15.38 5.21
C ASP A 174 19.35 -16.30 5.23
N PRO A 175 19.29 -17.49 4.60
CA PRO A 175 20.37 -18.48 4.65
C PRO A 175 21.71 -17.99 4.09
N PHE A 176 21.68 -17.00 3.19
CA PHE A 176 22.87 -16.53 2.45
C PHE A 176 23.45 -15.22 2.98
N VAL A 177 22.58 -14.31 3.45
CA VAL A 177 23.01 -12.98 3.89
C VAL A 177 22.80 -12.75 5.39
N GLY A 178 22.23 -13.73 6.09
CA GLY A 178 21.97 -13.66 7.51
C GLY A 178 20.74 -12.82 7.85
N LYS A 179 20.88 -11.89 8.80
CA LYS A 179 19.78 -11.04 9.26
C LYS A 179 19.47 -9.96 8.24
N LEU A 180 18.22 -9.96 7.75
CA LEU A 180 17.64 -8.92 6.91
C LEU A 180 16.65 -8.10 7.75
N ALA A 181 16.88 -6.79 7.85
CA ALA A 181 15.95 -5.86 8.47
C ALA A 181 15.23 -5.07 7.37
N TYR A 182 13.93 -5.30 7.23
CA TYR A 182 13.07 -4.52 6.34
C TYR A 182 12.67 -3.23 7.03
N PHE A 183 12.83 -2.13 6.34
CA PHE A 183 12.52 -0.81 6.87
C PHE A 183 11.81 0.06 5.82
N ARG A 184 10.99 0.98 6.31
CA ARG A 184 10.38 2.04 5.51
C ARG A 184 11.03 3.36 5.85
N VAL A 185 11.47 4.08 4.83
CA VAL A 185 12.00 5.45 4.97
C VAL A 185 10.82 6.41 5.04
N TYR A 186 10.76 7.20 6.09
CA TYR A 186 9.74 8.25 6.26
C TYR A 186 10.27 9.63 5.86
N SER A 187 11.55 9.88 6.07
CA SER A 187 12.20 11.14 5.68
C SER A 187 13.66 10.93 5.33
N GLY A 188 14.21 11.82 4.54
CA GLY A 188 15.62 11.86 4.18
C GLY A 188 16.07 10.71 3.30
N THR A 189 17.37 10.57 3.19
CA THR A 189 18.03 9.54 2.37
C THR A 189 19.06 8.76 3.18
N CYS A 190 19.28 7.49 2.81
CA CYS A 190 20.31 6.67 3.43
C CYS A 190 21.17 5.95 2.38
N LYS A 191 22.50 6.05 2.52
CA LYS A 191 23.44 5.40 1.61
C LYS A 191 23.92 4.07 2.18
N SER A 192 24.11 3.10 1.30
CA SER A 192 24.77 1.85 1.62
C SER A 192 26.18 2.12 2.19
N GLY A 193 26.53 1.41 3.25
CA GLY A 193 27.82 1.60 3.95
C GLY A 193 27.85 2.72 4.98
N SER A 194 26.82 3.57 5.08
CA SER A 194 26.75 4.66 6.06
C SER A 194 26.49 4.18 7.49
N TYR A 195 26.58 5.09 8.44
CA TYR A 195 26.20 4.85 9.82
C TYR A 195 24.88 5.55 10.13
N VAL A 196 24.08 4.90 10.97
CA VAL A 196 22.79 5.39 11.47
C VAL A 196 22.69 5.15 12.98
N LEU A 197 21.82 5.88 13.64
CA LEU A 197 21.46 5.66 15.02
C LEU A 197 20.21 4.80 15.09
N ASN A 198 20.24 3.69 15.83
CA ASN A 198 19.03 3.06 16.34
C ASN A 198 18.58 3.85 17.57
N ALA A 199 17.65 4.77 17.38
CA ALA A 199 17.22 5.69 18.43
C ALA A 199 16.47 4.97 19.56
N THR A 200 15.74 3.91 19.25
CA THR A 200 15.00 3.11 20.25
C THR A 200 15.93 2.45 21.26
N LYS A 201 17.15 2.07 20.85
CA LYS A 201 18.12 1.35 21.69
C LYS A 201 19.38 2.17 22.02
N ASP A 202 19.43 3.39 21.52
CA ASP A 202 20.63 4.25 21.63
C ASP A 202 21.90 3.51 21.20
N LYS A 203 21.87 2.97 19.97
CA LYS A 203 23.00 2.22 19.41
C LYS A 203 23.32 2.68 17.98
N LYS A 204 24.60 3.04 17.77
CA LYS A 204 25.11 3.31 16.43
C LYS A 204 25.29 2.00 15.67
N GLU A 205 24.74 1.94 14.48
CA GLU A 205 24.80 0.77 13.60
C GLU A 205 25.30 1.15 12.21
N ARG A 206 25.91 0.20 11.54
CA ARG A 206 26.34 0.37 10.15
C ARG A 206 25.33 -0.27 9.23
N VAL A 207 24.82 0.48 8.27
CA VAL A 207 24.08 -0.03 7.13
C VAL A 207 25.06 -0.72 6.19
N GLY A 208 25.10 -2.04 6.17
CA GLY A 208 26.04 -2.78 5.32
C GLY A 208 25.68 -2.64 3.85
N ARG A 209 24.71 -3.42 3.39
CA ARG A 209 24.12 -3.34 2.05
C ARG A 209 22.65 -3.05 2.15
N ILE A 210 22.14 -2.28 1.20
CA ILE A 210 20.71 -2.03 1.05
C ILE A 210 20.22 -2.85 -0.15
N LEU A 211 19.10 -3.53 0.01
CA LEU A 211 18.54 -4.44 -0.97
C LEU A 211 17.09 -4.05 -1.26
N GLN A 212 16.75 -3.91 -2.52
CA GLN A 212 15.37 -3.96 -2.97
C GLN A 212 14.99 -5.43 -3.17
N MET A 213 13.95 -5.84 -2.48
CA MET A 213 13.46 -7.23 -2.54
C MET A 213 12.30 -7.33 -3.51
N HIS A 214 12.39 -8.24 -4.46
CA HIS A 214 11.36 -8.50 -5.45
C HIS A 214 11.16 -10.03 -5.57
N ALA A 215 10.14 -10.53 -4.91
CA ALA A 215 9.93 -11.97 -4.71
C ALA A 215 11.20 -12.64 -4.17
N ASN A 216 11.80 -13.58 -4.90
CA ASN A 216 13.06 -14.25 -4.55
C ASN A 216 14.32 -13.55 -5.11
N LYS A 217 14.15 -12.40 -5.78
CA LYS A 217 15.26 -11.64 -6.36
C LYS A 217 15.68 -10.53 -5.40
N ARG A 218 16.97 -10.23 -5.40
CA ARG A 218 17.59 -9.16 -4.64
C ARG A 218 18.32 -8.25 -5.61
N GLN A 219 18.08 -6.96 -5.49
CA GLN A 219 18.80 -5.93 -6.20
C GLN A 219 19.50 -5.05 -5.18
N GLU A 220 20.81 -4.85 -5.31
CA GLU A 220 21.55 -3.93 -4.44
C GLU A 220 21.23 -2.49 -4.83
N LEU A 221 21.03 -1.65 -3.82
CA LEU A 221 20.81 -0.22 -3.95
C LEU A 221 21.95 0.53 -3.27
N ASP A 222 22.43 1.56 -3.93
CA ASP A 222 23.44 2.47 -3.36
C ASP A 222 22.84 3.43 -2.35
N ILE A 223 21.58 3.84 -2.59
CA ILE A 223 20.86 4.84 -1.80
C ILE A 223 19.36 4.50 -1.80
N VAL A 224 18.69 4.83 -0.70
CA VAL A 224 17.23 4.84 -0.58
C VAL A 224 16.75 6.24 -0.23
N TYR A 225 15.53 6.54 -0.65
CA TYR A 225 14.88 7.84 -0.59
C TYR A 225 13.65 7.82 0.32
N SER A 226 13.13 8.98 0.65
CA SER A 226 11.88 9.13 1.39
C SER A 226 10.73 8.38 0.70
N GLY A 227 9.99 7.57 1.45
CA GLY A 227 8.89 6.72 0.95
C GLY A 227 9.32 5.32 0.53
N ASP A 228 10.61 5.04 0.36
CA ASP A 228 11.10 3.72 -0.05
C ASP A 228 10.90 2.66 1.04
N ILE A 229 10.69 1.43 0.57
CA ILE A 229 10.74 0.22 1.38
C ILE A 229 11.91 -0.62 0.89
N ALA A 230 12.85 -0.91 1.79
CA ALA A 230 14.04 -1.68 1.47
C ALA A 230 14.40 -2.65 2.60
N ALA A 231 15.39 -3.50 2.37
CA ALA A 231 15.97 -4.36 3.38
C ALA A 231 17.45 -4.03 3.56
N ALA A 232 17.92 -3.95 4.80
CA ALA A 232 19.34 -3.76 5.12
C ALA A 232 19.96 -5.03 5.69
N VAL A 233 21.20 -5.25 5.29
CA VAL A 233 22.11 -6.25 5.89
C VAL A 233 23.12 -5.53 6.76
N GLY A 234 23.46 -6.11 7.88
CA GLY A 234 24.55 -5.60 8.74
C GLY A 234 24.10 -5.03 10.07
N PHE A 235 22.81 -4.81 10.28
CA PHE A 235 22.27 -4.43 11.58
C PHE A 235 22.43 -5.55 12.62
N LYS A 236 23.04 -5.22 13.74
CA LYS A 236 23.30 -6.16 14.84
C LYS A 236 22.20 -6.10 15.91
N PHE A 237 21.81 -4.88 16.27
CA PHE A 237 20.92 -4.62 17.40
C PHE A 237 19.46 -4.35 16.97
N THR A 238 19.25 -3.83 15.76
CA THR A 238 17.90 -3.47 15.26
C THR A 238 16.96 -4.65 15.27
N THR A 239 15.78 -4.46 15.86
CA THR A 239 14.67 -5.42 15.90
C THR A 239 13.42 -4.80 15.29
N THR A 240 12.35 -5.58 15.15
CA THR A 240 11.05 -5.08 14.66
C THR A 240 10.52 -4.00 15.61
N GLY A 241 10.09 -2.87 15.04
CA GLY A 241 9.60 -1.71 15.77
C GLY A 241 10.67 -0.67 16.11
N ASP A 242 11.96 -0.96 15.86
CA ASP A 242 13.02 0.02 16.15
C ASP A 242 13.04 1.12 15.07
N THR A 243 13.26 2.35 15.52
CA THR A 243 13.55 3.49 14.66
C THR A 243 15.04 3.59 14.38
N ILE A 244 15.39 3.76 13.11
CA ILE A 244 16.75 4.06 12.64
C ILE A 244 16.77 5.45 12.00
N CYS A 245 17.66 6.30 12.40
CA CYS A 245 17.66 7.70 11.99
C CYS A 245 19.07 8.30 11.84
N ASP A 246 19.11 9.55 11.41
CA ASP A 246 20.32 10.36 11.41
C ASP A 246 20.85 10.57 12.85
N GLU A 247 22.16 10.46 13.03
CA GLU A 247 22.79 10.56 14.35
C GLU A 247 22.75 12.00 14.93
N GLN A 248 22.69 13.02 14.08
CA GLN A 248 22.67 14.42 14.50
C GLN A 248 21.27 14.96 14.77
N HIS A 249 20.25 14.30 14.21
CA HIS A 249 18.86 14.68 14.32
C HIS A 249 18.02 13.47 14.77
N PRO A 250 18.25 12.96 15.99
CA PRO A 250 17.58 11.76 16.45
C PRO A 250 16.09 11.96 16.58
N VAL A 251 15.34 10.91 16.24
CA VAL A 251 13.88 10.80 16.41
C VAL A 251 13.53 9.37 16.74
N ILE A 252 12.56 9.19 17.59
CA ILE A 252 11.88 7.92 17.83
C ILE A 252 10.50 8.09 17.23
N LEU A 253 10.26 7.38 16.12
CA LEU A 253 8.95 7.32 15.49
C LEU A 253 8.03 6.47 16.36
N GLU A 254 6.73 6.64 16.18
CA GLU A 254 5.74 5.87 16.92
C GLU A 254 6.03 4.36 16.86
N SER A 255 6.17 3.74 18.02
CA SER A 255 6.49 2.31 18.09
C SER A 255 5.25 1.48 17.78
N MET A 256 5.45 0.37 17.06
CA MET A 256 4.37 -0.61 16.88
C MET A 256 4.03 -1.24 18.23
N GLU A 257 2.82 -1.01 18.72
CA GLU A 257 2.29 -1.70 19.87
C GLU A 257 1.81 -3.10 19.45
N PHE A 258 2.45 -4.11 20.01
CA PHE A 258 2.00 -5.48 19.84
C PHE A 258 1.07 -5.85 20.99
N PRO A 259 -0.09 -6.48 20.71
CA PRO A 259 -0.94 -6.97 21.80
C PRO A 259 -0.18 -7.99 22.64
N GLU A 260 -0.42 -7.96 23.96
CA GLU A 260 0.18 -8.95 24.86
C GLU A 260 -0.20 -10.37 24.41
N PRO A 261 0.78 -11.32 24.39
CA PRO A 261 0.51 -12.68 23.98
C PRO A 261 -0.47 -13.33 24.96
N VAL A 262 -1.59 -13.83 24.41
CA VAL A 262 -2.60 -14.57 25.20
C VAL A 262 -2.23 -16.03 25.47
N ILE A 263 -1.20 -16.56 24.80
CA ILE A 263 -0.73 -17.94 24.94
C ILE A 263 0.81 -17.94 24.91
N GLU A 264 1.42 -18.56 25.91
CA GLU A 264 2.85 -18.85 25.93
C GLU A 264 3.06 -20.34 25.63
N LEU A 265 3.98 -20.63 24.71
CA LEU A 265 4.40 -21.99 24.39
C LEU A 265 5.87 -22.18 24.76
N ALA A 266 6.14 -23.12 25.66
CA ALA A 266 7.51 -23.52 25.96
C ALA A 266 8.05 -24.41 24.82
N ILE A 267 9.14 -24.01 24.19
CA ILE A 267 9.86 -24.83 23.22
C ILE A 267 10.95 -25.59 23.98
N ALA A 268 10.72 -26.89 24.24
CA ALA A 268 11.73 -27.76 24.80
C ALA A 268 12.48 -28.49 23.68
N VAL A 269 13.81 -28.35 23.65
CA VAL A 269 14.66 -29.04 22.69
C VAL A 269 15.46 -30.12 23.44
N SER A 270 15.35 -31.37 23.00
CA SER A 270 16.02 -32.49 23.63
C SER A 270 17.51 -32.60 23.30
N TYR A 271 18.11 -31.65 22.58
CA TYR A 271 19.52 -31.65 22.19
C TYR A 271 20.29 -30.53 22.84
N THR A 272 21.41 -30.87 23.44
CA THR A 272 22.31 -29.96 24.17
C THR A 272 23.17 -29.05 23.28
N HIS A 273 22.91 -28.96 21.96
CA HIS A 273 23.77 -28.26 21.00
C HIS A 273 23.17 -26.96 20.40
N LEU A 274 22.00 -26.54 20.81
CA LEU A 274 21.54 -25.18 20.47
C LEU A 274 22.20 -24.15 21.41
N ARG A 275 23.40 -23.71 21.07
CA ARG A 275 23.93 -22.47 21.63
C ARG A 275 23.17 -21.32 21.00
N ALA A 276 22.48 -20.54 21.82
CA ALA A 276 21.98 -19.22 21.43
C ALA A 276 23.18 -18.36 21.01
N HIS A 277 23.14 -17.89 19.78
CA HIS A 277 24.06 -16.86 19.29
C HIS A 277 23.34 -15.52 19.26
#